data_240fc0ba84c914d0aecdd61123aa83a1
#
_entry.id   240fc0ba84c914d0aecdd61123aa83a1
#
_cell.length_a   1.000
_cell.length_b   1.000
_cell.length_c   1.000
_cell.angle_alpha   90.00
_cell.angle_beta   90.00
_cell.angle_gamma   90.00
#
_symmetry.space_group_name_H-M   'P 1'
#
loop_
_entity.id
_entity.type
_entity.pdbx_description
1 polymer ?
#
loop_
_entity_poly.entity_id
_entity_poly.type
_entity_poly.pdbx_seq_one_letter_code
_entity_poly.pdbx_strand_id
1 'polypeptide(L)'
;MGIFFLQLVRSAIVPLRSEGKWVTRAFLTIAVLALAQVLAGSLWAQEQDSKKILGQRLVDEIAAKHKPDLIYLGLHSQAPKSKKSVIFASTDSGKIGKNSSCADLHVVEKGIPVMEMKGKSTTVLERLLDSSGHTVGLIVVGFNYTDGQEAEAAKLGKQVSEELAQQIPSKNKLFETGK
;
A
#
# COMPACT_ATOMS: atom_id res chain seq x y z
N MET A 1 -9.61 -6.43 -12.36
CA MET A 1 -10.63 -5.66 -13.10
C MET A 1 -10.22 -5.30 -14.54
N GLY A 2 -9.12 -5.81 -15.07
CA GLY A 2 -8.56 -5.47 -16.38
C GLY A 2 -8.90 -6.41 -17.56
N ILE A 3 -9.55 -7.54 -17.34
CA ILE A 3 -9.74 -8.57 -18.38
C ILE A 3 -11.08 -8.43 -19.14
N PHE A 4 -12.07 -7.73 -18.57
CA PHE A 4 -13.38 -7.55 -19.21
C PHE A 4 -13.42 -6.47 -20.31
N PHE A 5 -12.44 -5.57 -20.38
CA PHE A 5 -12.44 -4.48 -21.36
C PHE A 5 -11.93 -4.88 -22.75
N LEU A 6 -11.13 -5.95 -22.84
CA LEU A 6 -10.55 -6.38 -24.12
C LEU A 6 -11.52 -7.19 -25.00
N GLN A 7 -12.59 -7.76 -24.46
CA GLN A 7 -13.54 -8.54 -25.24
C GLN A 7 -14.63 -7.71 -25.95
N LEU A 8 -14.90 -6.50 -25.47
CA LEU A 8 -15.91 -5.61 -26.06
C LEU A 8 -15.45 -4.92 -27.35
N VAL A 9 -14.13 -4.83 -27.58
CA VAL A 9 -13.58 -4.17 -28.77
C VAL A 9 -13.55 -5.11 -29.99
N ARG A 10 -13.62 -6.44 -29.81
CA ARG A 10 -13.54 -7.41 -30.91
C ARG A 10 -14.82 -7.60 -31.72
N SER A 11 -15.98 -7.16 -31.22
CA SER A 11 -17.29 -7.38 -31.89
C SER A 11 -17.78 -6.21 -32.73
N ALA A 12 -17.04 -5.11 -32.83
CA ALA A 12 -17.48 -3.89 -33.52
C ALA A 12 -16.80 -3.64 -34.87
N ILE A 13 -16.08 -4.63 -35.43
CA ILE A 13 -15.56 -4.49 -36.80
C ILE A 13 -16.59 -5.09 -37.78
N VAL A 14 -17.67 -4.34 -38.03
CA VAL A 14 -18.53 -4.52 -39.16
C VAL A 14 -17.95 -3.66 -40.29
N PRO A 15 -17.68 -4.21 -41.49
CA PRO A 15 -17.15 -3.41 -42.57
C PRO A 15 -18.29 -2.53 -43.14
N LEU A 16 -18.36 -1.28 -42.69
CA LEU A 16 -19.20 -0.26 -43.28
C LEU A 16 -18.55 0.25 -44.57
N ARG A 17 -19.16 -0.15 -45.71
CA ARG A 17 -18.85 0.28 -47.04
C ARG A 17 -19.18 1.78 -47.18
N SER A 18 -18.14 2.54 -47.50
CA SER A 18 -18.09 3.89 -48.07
C SER A 18 -19.24 4.91 -47.79
N GLU A 19 -18.88 5.86 -46.91
CA GLU A 19 -19.13 7.31 -47.06
C GLU A 19 -18.17 8.05 -46.13
N GLY A 20 -17.01 8.35 -46.66
CA GLY A 20 -15.74 8.29 -45.92
C GLY A 20 -15.25 9.61 -45.31
N LYS A 21 -16.01 10.54 -44.80
CA LYS A 21 -15.45 11.72 -44.11
C LYS A 21 -16.03 12.00 -42.72
N TRP A 22 -17.18 11.51 -42.40
CA TRP A 22 -17.82 11.77 -41.12
C TRP A 22 -17.45 10.74 -40.05
N VAL A 23 -17.24 9.49 -40.45
CA VAL A 23 -16.91 8.38 -39.54
C VAL A 23 -15.50 8.56 -38.93
N THR A 24 -14.52 8.98 -39.75
CA THR A 24 -13.15 9.22 -39.28
C THR A 24 -13.07 10.37 -38.26
N ARG A 25 -13.87 11.41 -38.37
CA ARG A 25 -13.92 12.51 -37.41
C ARG A 25 -14.53 12.08 -36.07
N ALA A 26 -15.57 11.23 -36.10
CA ALA A 26 -16.21 10.71 -34.89
C ALA A 26 -15.26 9.78 -34.09
N PHE A 27 -14.49 8.92 -34.76
CA PHE A 27 -13.51 8.04 -34.11
C PHE A 27 -12.34 8.83 -33.51
N LEU A 28 -11.88 9.88 -34.18
CA LEU A 28 -10.80 10.73 -33.67
C LEU A 28 -11.22 11.49 -32.41
N THR A 29 -12.45 12.01 -32.38
CA THR A 29 -12.99 12.71 -31.21
C THR A 29 -13.19 11.77 -30.00
N ILE A 30 -13.65 10.54 -30.20
CA ILE A 30 -13.81 9.55 -29.14
C ILE A 30 -12.45 9.14 -28.57
N ALA A 31 -11.45 8.91 -29.43
CA ALA A 31 -10.10 8.56 -29.00
C ALA A 31 -9.42 9.68 -28.18
N VAL A 32 -9.59 10.95 -28.60
CA VAL A 32 -9.04 12.10 -27.86
C VAL A 32 -9.73 12.28 -26.52
N LEU A 33 -11.05 12.10 -26.43
CA LEU A 33 -11.80 12.15 -25.17
C LEU A 33 -11.39 11.04 -24.20
N ALA A 34 -11.19 9.81 -24.70
CA ALA A 34 -10.73 8.69 -23.89
C ALA A 34 -9.32 8.92 -23.35
N LEU A 35 -8.40 9.48 -24.15
CA LEU A 35 -7.04 9.80 -23.74
C LEU A 35 -7.02 10.93 -22.68
N ALA A 36 -7.87 11.93 -22.82
CA ALA A 36 -8.00 13.02 -21.85
C ALA A 36 -8.50 12.53 -20.49
N GLN A 37 -9.41 11.56 -20.45
CA GLN A 37 -9.90 10.97 -19.19
C GLN A 37 -8.82 10.15 -18.47
N VAL A 38 -7.98 9.42 -19.21
CA VAL A 38 -6.85 8.67 -18.60
C VAL A 38 -5.81 9.63 -18.02
N LEU A 39 -5.48 10.71 -18.71
CA LEU A 39 -4.54 11.73 -18.22
C LEU A 39 -5.10 12.50 -17.03
N ALA A 40 -6.37 12.86 -17.03
CA ALA A 40 -7.00 13.51 -15.89
C ALA A 40 -7.03 12.59 -14.66
N GLY A 41 -7.38 11.32 -14.82
CA GLY A 41 -7.38 10.35 -13.71
C GLY A 41 -6.02 10.19 -13.05
N SER A 42 -4.92 10.20 -13.80
CA SER A 42 -3.57 10.09 -13.26
C SER A 42 -3.14 11.35 -12.49
N LEU A 43 -3.53 12.54 -12.94
CA LEU A 43 -3.25 13.80 -12.25
C LEU A 43 -3.98 13.90 -10.89
N TRP A 44 -5.25 13.51 -10.84
CA TRP A 44 -6.02 13.49 -9.59
C TRP A 44 -5.47 12.48 -8.58
N ALA A 45 -5.06 11.30 -9.01
CA ALA A 45 -4.45 10.30 -8.16
C ALA A 45 -3.13 10.81 -7.56
N GLN A 46 -2.30 11.48 -8.35
CA GLN A 46 -1.01 12.04 -7.91
C GLN A 46 -1.19 13.19 -6.93
N GLU A 47 -2.22 14.04 -7.09
CA GLU A 47 -2.53 15.12 -6.15
C GLU A 47 -3.01 14.58 -4.80
N GLN A 48 -3.81 13.52 -4.78
CA GLN A 48 -4.24 12.89 -3.53
C GLN A 48 -3.08 12.23 -2.79
N ASP A 49 -2.14 11.63 -3.52
CA ASP A 49 -0.99 10.96 -2.90
C ASP A 49 0.00 11.96 -2.28
N SER A 50 0.15 13.14 -2.87
CA SER A 50 0.99 14.21 -2.32
C SER A 50 0.51 14.76 -0.97
N LYS A 51 -0.78 14.62 -0.65
CA LYS A 51 -1.37 15.03 0.65
C LYS A 51 -1.15 14.02 1.77
N LYS A 52 -0.81 12.77 1.43
CA LYS A 52 -0.53 11.73 2.42
C LYS A 52 0.88 11.88 2.98
N ILE A 53 1.05 11.54 4.25
CA ILE A 53 2.38 11.39 4.85
C ILE A 53 3.13 10.23 4.19
N LEU A 54 4.47 10.29 4.22
CA LEU A 54 5.31 9.23 3.63
C LEU A 54 4.93 7.84 4.15
N GLY A 55 4.73 7.70 5.47
CA GLY A 55 4.34 6.42 6.05
C GLY A 55 3.07 5.83 5.47
N GLN A 56 2.04 6.65 5.19
CA GLN A 56 0.80 6.14 4.57
C GLN A 56 1.01 5.75 3.11
N ARG A 57 1.81 6.50 2.34
CA ARG A 57 2.14 6.14 0.96
C ARG A 57 2.86 4.80 0.89
N LEU A 58 3.83 4.57 1.77
CA LEU A 58 4.55 3.30 1.86
C LEU A 58 3.61 2.14 2.23
N VAL A 59 2.68 2.35 3.17
CA VAL A 59 1.66 1.34 3.50
C VAL A 59 0.81 0.98 2.29
N ASP A 60 0.33 1.98 1.56
CA ASP A 60 -0.53 1.77 0.39
C ASP A 60 0.21 1.03 -0.74
N GLU A 61 1.47 1.40 -1.00
CA GLU A 61 2.33 0.79 -2.02
C GLU A 61 2.65 -0.67 -1.69
N ILE A 62 3.16 -0.93 -0.49
CA ILE A 62 3.53 -2.28 -0.04
C ILE A 62 2.29 -3.20 0.00
N ALA A 63 1.16 -2.69 0.52
CA ALA A 63 -0.07 -3.47 0.54
C ALA A 63 -0.57 -3.81 -0.87
N ALA A 64 -0.45 -2.90 -1.83
CA ALA A 64 -0.82 -3.17 -3.22
C ALA A 64 0.10 -4.23 -3.86
N LYS A 65 1.40 -4.19 -3.57
CA LYS A 65 2.41 -5.10 -4.11
C LYS A 65 2.24 -6.54 -3.61
N HIS A 66 1.90 -6.71 -2.32
CA HIS A 66 1.84 -8.03 -1.66
C HIS A 66 0.44 -8.64 -1.59
N LYS A 67 -0.55 -8.08 -2.29
CA LYS A 67 -1.85 -8.74 -2.47
C LYS A 67 -1.70 -10.03 -3.31
N PRO A 68 -2.49 -11.08 -3.03
CA PRO A 68 -3.59 -11.19 -2.05
C PRO A 68 -3.15 -11.63 -0.64
N ASP A 69 -1.88 -11.95 -0.41
CA ASP A 69 -1.41 -12.58 0.83
C ASP A 69 -1.45 -11.63 2.02
N LEU A 70 -1.06 -10.36 1.80
CA LEU A 70 -1.10 -9.32 2.82
C LEU A 70 -2.52 -8.76 2.96
N ILE A 71 -3.11 -8.97 4.16
CA ILE A 71 -4.46 -8.49 4.49
C ILE A 71 -4.47 -7.27 5.41
N TYR A 72 -3.37 -7.02 6.11
CA TYR A 72 -3.21 -5.87 7.01
C TYR A 72 -1.76 -5.40 7.04
N LEU A 73 -1.57 -4.09 7.03
CA LEU A 73 -0.29 -3.45 7.30
C LEU A 73 -0.53 -2.22 8.16
N GLY A 74 0.18 -2.14 9.28
CA GLY A 74 0.15 -1.00 10.19
C GLY A 74 1.55 -0.58 10.61
N LEU A 75 1.82 0.72 10.61
CA LEU A 75 3.05 1.32 11.11
C LEU A 75 2.77 2.06 12.40
N HIS A 76 3.49 1.69 13.45
CA HIS A 76 3.37 2.31 14.77
C HIS A 76 4.64 3.08 15.10
N SER A 77 4.51 4.31 15.54
CA SER A 77 5.65 5.09 16.00
C SER A 77 5.20 6.24 16.91
N GLN A 78 6.16 6.83 17.54
CA GLN A 78 6.00 8.06 18.29
C GLN A 78 6.21 9.25 17.35
N ALA A 79 5.14 9.99 17.08
CA ALA A 79 5.22 11.17 16.23
C ALA A 79 6.16 12.24 16.84
N PRO A 80 6.75 13.13 16.03
CA PRO A 80 7.52 14.25 16.54
C PRO A 80 6.71 15.02 17.58
N LYS A 81 7.34 15.33 18.72
CA LYS A 81 6.72 16.03 19.87
C LYS A 81 5.64 15.23 20.64
N SER A 82 5.38 13.98 20.31
CA SER A 82 4.49 13.10 21.07
C SER A 82 5.29 12.20 22.00
N LYS A 83 4.74 11.90 23.18
CA LYS A 83 5.28 10.89 24.10
C LYS A 83 4.62 9.52 23.93
N LYS A 84 3.57 9.43 23.07
CA LYS A 84 2.82 8.19 22.87
C LYS A 84 3.15 7.59 21.51
N SER A 85 3.36 6.29 21.47
CA SER A 85 3.39 5.51 20.25
C SER A 85 1.97 5.21 19.79
N VAL A 86 1.67 5.50 18.53
CA VAL A 86 0.36 5.31 17.93
C VAL A 86 0.51 4.66 16.56
N ILE A 87 -0.57 4.05 16.07
CA ILE A 87 -0.69 3.64 14.67
C ILE A 87 -0.82 4.93 13.86
N PHE A 88 0.20 5.30 13.10
CA PHE A 88 0.20 6.55 12.33
C PHE A 88 -0.09 6.35 10.85
N ALA A 89 0.06 5.11 10.35
CA ALA A 89 -0.28 4.72 8.98
C ALA A 89 -0.83 3.28 8.98
N SER A 90 -1.84 2.99 8.17
CA SER A 90 -2.46 1.67 8.15
C SER A 90 -3.32 1.45 6.91
N THR A 91 -3.41 0.19 6.46
CA THR A 91 -4.41 -0.25 5.46
C THR A 91 -5.85 -0.18 6.00
N ASP A 92 -6.03 -0.20 7.32
CA ASP A 92 -7.30 0.03 8.00
C ASP A 92 -7.30 1.42 8.63
N SER A 93 -7.96 2.38 7.96
CA SER A 93 -8.03 3.78 8.42
C SER A 93 -8.68 3.93 9.80
N GLY A 94 -9.56 3.00 10.19
CA GLY A 94 -10.22 3.00 11.51
C GLY A 94 -9.27 2.69 12.68
N LYS A 95 -8.05 2.25 12.39
CA LYS A 95 -7.01 2.00 13.40
C LYS A 95 -6.06 3.18 13.59
N ILE A 96 -5.97 4.10 12.63
CA ILE A 96 -5.07 5.26 12.71
C ILE A 96 -5.40 6.11 13.94
N GLY A 97 -4.37 6.51 14.68
CA GLY A 97 -4.47 7.27 15.92
C GLY A 97 -4.65 6.44 17.19
N LYS A 98 -4.91 5.12 17.09
CA LYS A 98 -4.97 4.24 18.27
C LYS A 98 -3.58 4.07 18.87
N ASN A 99 -3.52 3.97 20.20
CA ASN A 99 -2.26 3.73 20.91
C ASN A 99 -1.71 2.33 20.59
N SER A 100 -0.40 2.21 20.51
CA SER A 100 0.30 0.93 20.49
C SER A 100 0.03 0.16 21.78
N SER A 101 -0.11 -1.17 21.68
CA SER A 101 -0.28 -2.06 22.83
C SER A 101 1.02 -2.22 23.61
N CYS A 102 0.94 -2.82 24.81
CA CYS A 102 2.16 -3.17 25.56
C CYS A 102 3.00 -4.22 24.80
N ALA A 103 2.36 -5.15 24.09
CA ALA A 103 3.08 -6.14 23.27
C ALA A 103 3.85 -5.45 22.13
N ASP A 104 3.25 -4.48 21.45
CA ASP A 104 3.91 -3.68 20.40
C ASP A 104 5.16 -2.98 20.92
N LEU A 105 5.05 -2.34 22.10
CA LEU A 105 6.16 -1.63 22.72
C LEU A 105 7.29 -2.58 23.14
N HIS A 106 6.95 -3.79 23.59
CA HIS A 106 7.94 -4.81 23.95
C HIS A 106 8.77 -5.26 22.74
N VAL A 107 8.13 -5.45 21.57
CA VAL A 107 8.86 -5.76 20.33
C VAL A 107 9.84 -4.67 19.94
N VAL A 108 9.44 -3.39 20.07
CA VAL A 108 10.34 -2.25 19.80
C VAL A 108 11.51 -2.24 20.76
N GLU A 109 11.28 -2.47 22.05
CA GLU A 109 12.31 -2.45 23.10
C GLU A 109 13.28 -3.62 22.96
N LYS A 110 12.78 -4.85 22.88
CA LYS A 110 13.60 -6.06 22.89
C LYS A 110 14.15 -6.44 21.51
N GLY A 111 13.47 -6.04 20.42
CA GLY A 111 13.85 -6.39 19.05
C GLY A 111 13.61 -7.83 18.68
N ILE A 112 12.79 -8.52 19.45
CA ILE A 112 12.41 -9.90 19.20
C ILE A 112 11.10 -9.87 18.42
N PRO A 113 11.07 -10.35 17.17
CA PRO A 113 9.83 -10.46 16.41
C PRO A 113 8.83 -11.35 17.13
N VAL A 114 7.55 -10.98 17.04
CA VAL A 114 6.44 -11.78 17.58
C VAL A 114 5.54 -12.19 16.43
N MET A 115 5.12 -13.46 16.46
CA MET A 115 4.13 -13.99 15.54
C MET A 115 2.90 -14.41 16.33
N GLU A 116 1.74 -13.94 15.91
CA GLU A 116 0.46 -14.30 16.50
C GLU A 116 -0.41 -14.95 15.43
N MET A 117 -0.89 -16.15 15.73
CA MET A 117 -1.82 -16.87 14.87
C MET A 117 -3.23 -16.74 15.43
N LYS A 118 -4.17 -16.37 14.60
CA LYS A 118 -5.57 -16.21 15.00
C LYS A 118 -6.50 -16.72 13.90
N GLY A 119 -6.92 -17.95 14.03
CA GLY A 119 -7.81 -18.60 13.07
C GLY A 119 -7.14 -18.74 11.69
N LYS A 120 -7.68 -18.00 10.71
CA LYS A 120 -7.17 -18.04 9.31
C LYS A 120 -6.21 -16.89 8.99
N SER A 121 -5.62 -16.28 9.97
CA SER A 121 -4.67 -15.19 9.75
C SER A 121 -3.47 -15.28 10.69
N THR A 122 -2.32 -14.93 10.17
CA THR A 122 -1.07 -14.81 10.92
C THR A 122 -0.64 -13.35 10.95
N THR A 123 -0.32 -12.84 12.12
CA THR A 123 0.20 -11.48 12.29
C THR A 123 1.65 -11.55 12.73
N VAL A 124 2.51 -10.80 12.04
CA VAL A 124 3.94 -10.67 12.37
C VAL A 124 4.17 -9.23 12.84
N LEU A 125 4.82 -9.11 14.00
CA LEU A 125 5.22 -7.86 14.61
C LEU A 125 6.75 -7.79 14.59
N GLU A 126 7.30 -6.74 13.99
CA GLU A 126 8.75 -6.55 13.89
C GLU A 126 9.12 -5.08 14.12
N ARG A 127 10.38 -4.82 14.42
CA ARG A 127 10.89 -3.44 14.43
C ARG A 127 10.78 -2.82 13.04
N LEU A 128 10.27 -1.60 12.98
CA LEU A 128 10.37 -0.76 11.80
C LEU A 128 11.73 -0.06 11.83
N LEU A 129 12.54 -0.28 10.82
CA LEU A 129 13.87 0.33 10.68
C LEU A 129 13.85 1.43 9.61
N ASP A 130 14.78 2.35 9.70
CA ASP A 130 15.12 3.25 8.59
C ASP A 130 16.25 2.67 7.73
N SER A 131 16.59 3.35 6.64
CA SER A 131 17.63 2.93 5.69
C SER A 131 19.04 2.87 6.28
N SER A 132 19.23 3.43 7.48
CA SER A 132 20.48 3.36 8.25
C SER A 132 20.45 2.26 9.32
N GLY A 133 19.36 1.50 9.42
CA GLY A 133 19.18 0.43 10.40
C GLY A 133 18.75 0.90 11.81
N HIS A 134 18.40 2.17 11.98
CA HIS A 134 17.89 2.65 13.27
C HIS A 134 16.42 2.29 13.45
N THR A 135 16.05 1.89 14.66
CA THR A 135 14.65 1.62 14.99
C THR A 135 13.84 2.92 15.00
N VAL A 136 12.85 3.02 14.14
CA VAL A 136 11.95 4.18 14.01
C VAL A 136 10.54 3.89 14.50
N GLY A 137 10.23 2.62 14.79
CA GLY A 137 8.91 2.21 15.26
C GLY A 137 8.71 0.70 15.23
N LEU A 138 7.47 0.29 14.99
CA LEU A 138 7.01 -1.08 14.82
C LEU A 138 6.24 -1.21 13.53
N ILE A 139 6.38 -2.35 12.87
CA ILE A 139 5.53 -2.82 11.79
C ILE A 139 4.67 -3.98 12.28
N VAL A 140 3.39 -3.94 11.94
CA VAL A 140 2.44 -5.03 12.17
C VAL A 140 1.89 -5.47 10.82
N VAL A 141 2.17 -6.70 10.43
CA VAL A 141 1.78 -7.26 9.13
C VAL A 141 0.85 -8.45 9.35
N GLY A 142 -0.33 -8.39 8.80
CA GLY A 142 -1.29 -9.49 8.82
C GLY A 142 -1.34 -10.19 7.46
N PHE A 143 -1.26 -11.52 7.49
CA PHE A 143 -1.30 -12.38 6.30
C PHE A 143 -2.49 -13.32 6.35
N ASN A 144 -2.97 -13.70 5.17
CA ASN A 144 -4.02 -14.72 5.00
C ASN A 144 -3.39 -16.14 5.02
N TYR A 145 -2.64 -16.43 6.09
CA TYR A 145 -1.97 -17.71 6.28
C TYR A 145 -2.54 -18.44 7.49
N THR A 146 -2.63 -19.76 7.38
CA THR A 146 -3.18 -20.64 8.40
C THR A 146 -2.07 -21.46 9.07
N ASP A 147 -2.47 -22.30 10.03
CA ASP A 147 -1.57 -23.23 10.71
C ASP A 147 -0.74 -24.04 9.70
N GLY A 148 0.57 -24.13 9.95
CA GLY A 148 1.54 -24.78 9.08
C GLY A 148 2.21 -23.87 8.04
N GLN A 149 1.82 -22.59 7.98
CA GLN A 149 2.39 -21.58 7.06
C GLN A 149 3.22 -20.50 7.79
N GLU A 150 3.68 -20.81 9.00
CA GLU A 150 4.42 -19.85 9.85
C GLU A 150 5.74 -19.40 9.22
N ALA A 151 6.42 -20.32 8.53
CA ALA A 151 7.68 -20.04 7.86
C ALA A 151 7.49 -19.06 6.69
N GLU A 152 6.42 -19.23 5.92
CA GLU A 152 6.03 -18.34 4.83
C GLU A 152 5.65 -16.95 5.38
N ALA A 153 4.86 -16.90 6.46
CA ALA A 153 4.48 -15.65 7.11
C ALA A 153 5.71 -14.91 7.64
N ALA A 154 6.64 -15.60 8.32
CA ALA A 154 7.88 -15.02 8.82
C ALA A 154 8.75 -14.47 7.67
N LYS A 155 8.89 -15.25 6.59
CA LYS A 155 9.66 -14.84 5.41
C LYS A 155 9.08 -13.59 4.76
N LEU A 156 7.76 -13.56 4.55
CA LEU A 156 7.08 -12.42 3.92
C LEU A 156 7.09 -11.20 4.86
N GLY A 157 6.90 -11.39 6.17
CA GLY A 157 7.01 -10.33 7.17
C GLY A 157 8.39 -9.65 7.13
N LYS A 158 9.46 -10.45 7.12
CA LYS A 158 10.83 -9.96 6.97
C LYS A 158 11.03 -9.22 5.65
N GLN A 159 10.55 -9.76 4.53
CA GLN A 159 10.64 -9.11 3.23
C GLN A 159 9.96 -7.73 3.24
N VAL A 160 8.73 -7.64 3.75
CA VAL A 160 7.99 -6.38 3.88
C VAL A 160 8.72 -5.38 4.77
N SER A 161 9.30 -5.85 5.89
CA SER A 161 10.11 -5.02 6.79
C SER A 161 11.35 -4.44 6.11
N GLU A 162 12.09 -5.27 5.35
CA GLU A 162 13.28 -4.85 4.59
C GLU A 162 12.94 -3.87 3.46
N GLU A 163 11.84 -4.10 2.73
CA GLU A 163 11.37 -3.19 1.68
C GLU A 163 11.00 -1.81 2.24
N LEU A 164 10.33 -1.76 3.38
CA LEU A 164 10.02 -0.52 4.07
C LEU A 164 11.29 0.19 4.55
N ALA A 165 12.22 -0.54 5.18
CA ALA A 165 13.46 0.03 5.70
C ALA A 165 14.26 0.75 4.61
N GLN A 166 14.34 0.19 3.40
CA GLN A 166 15.03 0.81 2.26
C GLN A 166 14.43 2.15 1.84
N GLN A 167 13.14 2.35 2.06
CA GLN A 167 12.39 3.52 1.62
C GLN A 167 12.21 4.58 2.72
N ILE A 168 12.60 4.29 3.96
CA ILE A 168 12.45 5.20 5.11
C ILE A 168 13.78 5.91 5.37
N PRO A 169 13.94 7.18 5.00
CA PRO A 169 15.21 7.91 5.21
C PRO A 169 15.47 8.21 6.69
N SER A 170 14.43 8.44 7.49
CA SER A 170 14.50 8.68 8.93
C SER A 170 13.11 8.71 9.55
N LYS A 171 13.06 8.61 10.90
CA LYS A 171 11.80 8.67 11.67
C LYS A 171 10.95 9.91 11.35
N ASN A 172 11.55 11.07 11.27
CA ASN A 172 10.81 12.32 11.04
C ASN A 172 10.18 12.36 9.65
N LYS A 173 10.86 11.83 8.66
CA LYS A 173 10.37 11.78 7.26
C LYS A 173 9.09 10.97 7.12
N LEU A 174 8.86 9.96 7.98
CA LEU A 174 7.62 9.19 7.97
C LEU A 174 6.36 10.03 8.14
N PHE A 175 6.47 11.17 8.82
CA PHE A 175 5.36 12.07 9.14
C PHE A 175 5.25 13.27 8.20
N GLU A 176 6.14 13.40 7.22
CA GLU A 176 6.11 14.47 6.24
C GLU A 176 5.19 14.10 5.06
N THR A 177 4.40 15.07 4.61
CA THR A 177 3.63 14.96 3.35
C THR A 177 4.54 15.10 2.14
N GLY A 178 4.17 14.51 1.01
CA GLY A 178 4.83 14.76 -0.27
C GLY A 178 4.82 16.24 -0.62
N LYS A 179 5.91 16.74 -1.18
CA LYS A 179 5.99 18.08 -1.79
C LYS A 179 5.61 17.99 -3.25
#